data_6f2a9a13df6eb96b4e7e6f8032a14297
#
_entry.id   6f2a9a13df6eb96b4e7e6f8032a14297
#
_cell.length_a   1.000
_cell.length_b   1.000
_cell.length_c   1.000
_cell.angle_alpha   90.00
_cell.angle_beta   90.00
_cell.angle_gamma   90.00
#
_symmetry.space_group_name_H-M   'P 1'
#
loop_
_entity.id
_entity.type
_entity.pdbx_description
1 polymer ?
#
loop_
_entity_poly.entity_id
_entity_poly.type
_entity_poly.pdbx_seq_one_letter_code
_entity_poly.pdbx_strand_id
1 'polypeptide(L)'
;MDVDLKIRDGELSDAPELTALMCELGYETTSAEMESRLISILNDPRYKTLVALNNDKICGMIGTVSASSYLHNDLSGRIIALVVSKELRQRGIGARLIATAEKNFIQRGITRVTLTTRFDREKAHEFYEKIGYARTGFRFAKNLEACP
;
A
#
# COMPACT_ATOMS: atom_id res chain seq x y z
N MET A 1 3.14 -18.21 -16.54
CA MET A 1 3.74 -17.16 -17.37
C MET A 1 4.48 -16.18 -16.49
N ASP A 2 5.74 -16.03 -16.75
CA ASP A 2 6.58 -15.16 -15.93
C ASP A 2 6.36 -13.70 -16.28
N VAL A 3 6.21 -12.89 -15.25
CA VAL A 3 6.07 -11.45 -15.39
C VAL A 3 7.48 -10.84 -15.20
N ASP A 4 7.91 -10.03 -16.16
CA ASP A 4 9.16 -9.28 -16.02
C ASP A 4 8.90 -8.10 -15.07
N LEU A 5 9.06 -8.37 -13.79
CA LEU A 5 8.66 -7.44 -12.74
C LEU A 5 9.84 -6.70 -12.16
N LYS A 6 9.74 -5.37 -12.17
CA LYS A 6 10.65 -4.49 -11.45
C LYS A 6 9.89 -3.73 -10.39
N ILE A 7 10.52 -3.52 -9.24
CA ILE A 7 9.96 -2.71 -8.16
C ILE A 7 10.91 -1.54 -7.89
N ARG A 8 10.37 -0.35 -7.87
CA ARG A 8 11.13 0.87 -7.57
C ARG A 8 10.32 1.84 -6.71
N ASP A 9 10.99 2.86 -6.22
CA ASP A 9 10.30 3.95 -5.51
C ASP A 9 9.34 4.67 -6.47
N GLY A 10 8.19 5.05 -5.94
CA GLY A 10 7.24 5.87 -6.66
C GLY A 10 7.74 7.30 -6.81
N GLU A 11 7.34 7.94 -7.88
CA GLU A 11 7.71 9.32 -8.22
C GLU A 11 6.45 10.12 -8.54
N LEU A 12 6.57 11.44 -8.49
CA LEU A 12 5.44 12.32 -8.77
C LEU A 12 4.90 12.11 -10.20
N SER A 13 5.79 11.82 -11.14
CA SER A 13 5.41 11.54 -12.53
C SER A 13 4.58 10.26 -12.70
N ASP A 14 4.50 9.42 -11.67
CA ASP A 14 3.66 8.22 -11.70
C ASP A 14 2.18 8.51 -11.43
N ALA A 15 1.82 9.74 -11.11
CA ALA A 15 0.46 10.09 -10.72
C ALA A 15 -0.63 9.62 -11.70
N PRO A 16 -0.49 9.77 -13.02
CA PRO A 16 -1.53 9.30 -13.94
C PRO A 16 -1.77 7.79 -13.87
N GLU A 17 -0.70 7.00 -13.82
CA GLU A 17 -0.84 5.53 -13.75
C GLU A 17 -1.36 5.09 -12.39
N LEU A 18 -0.95 5.74 -11.31
CA LEU A 18 -1.46 5.45 -9.97
C LEU A 18 -2.93 5.84 -9.84
N THR A 19 -3.36 6.90 -10.52
CA THR A 19 -4.77 7.28 -10.57
C THR A 19 -5.62 6.15 -11.12
N ALA A 20 -5.19 5.52 -12.21
CA ALA A 20 -5.90 4.38 -12.79
C ALA A 20 -6.01 3.22 -11.79
N LEU A 21 -4.94 2.93 -11.05
CA LEU A 21 -4.97 1.88 -10.03
C LEU A 21 -5.92 2.20 -8.88
N MET A 22 -5.98 3.46 -8.45
CA MET A 22 -6.91 3.88 -7.39
C MET A 22 -8.36 3.69 -7.83
N CYS A 23 -8.66 4.02 -9.07
CA CYS A 23 -10.00 3.80 -9.63
C CYS A 23 -10.34 2.31 -9.67
N GLU A 24 -9.40 1.45 -10.03
CA GLU A 24 -9.61 0.00 -9.98
C GLU A 24 -9.86 -0.51 -8.56
N LEU A 25 -9.23 0.11 -7.57
CA LEU A 25 -9.42 -0.24 -6.16
C LEU A 25 -10.80 0.16 -5.65
N GLY A 26 -11.50 1.03 -6.38
CA GLY A 26 -12.85 1.49 -6.02
C GLY A 26 -12.91 2.91 -5.51
N TYR A 27 -11.82 3.65 -5.58
CA TYR A 27 -11.76 5.05 -5.15
C TYR A 27 -11.64 5.95 -6.37
N GLU A 28 -12.73 6.64 -6.71
CA GLU A 28 -12.70 7.63 -7.79
C GLU A 28 -11.65 8.70 -7.47
N THR A 29 -10.70 8.87 -8.38
CA THR A 29 -9.58 9.76 -8.18
C THR A 29 -9.23 10.41 -9.52
N THR A 30 -8.97 11.71 -9.51
CA THR A 30 -8.42 12.41 -10.67
C THR A 30 -6.90 12.45 -10.58
N SER A 31 -6.23 12.66 -11.71
CA SER A 31 -4.77 12.81 -11.73
C SER A 31 -4.31 13.99 -10.87
N ALA A 32 -5.06 15.08 -10.87
CA ALA A 32 -4.73 16.25 -10.04
C ALA A 32 -4.81 15.92 -8.54
N GLU A 33 -5.84 15.17 -8.14
CA GLU A 33 -5.98 14.72 -6.75
C GLU A 33 -4.85 13.78 -6.35
N MET A 34 -4.50 12.83 -7.22
CA MET A 34 -3.42 11.89 -6.94
C MET A 34 -2.07 12.61 -6.84
N GLU A 35 -1.82 13.56 -7.73
CA GLU A 35 -0.61 14.36 -7.68
C GLU A 35 -0.51 15.12 -6.38
N SER A 36 -1.60 15.74 -5.94
CA SER A 36 -1.64 16.47 -4.66
C SER A 36 -1.33 15.56 -3.47
N ARG A 37 -1.89 14.35 -3.46
CA ARG A 37 -1.61 13.35 -2.41
C ARG A 37 -0.14 12.94 -2.44
N LEU A 38 0.41 12.70 -3.62
CA LEU A 38 1.81 12.27 -3.76
C LEU A 38 2.79 13.34 -3.33
N ILE A 39 2.50 14.61 -3.57
CA ILE A 39 3.36 15.70 -3.11
C ILE A 39 3.54 15.61 -1.59
N SER A 40 2.46 15.45 -0.85
CA SER A 40 2.52 15.32 0.61
C SER A 40 3.24 14.04 1.05
N ILE A 41 2.91 12.93 0.41
CA ILE A 41 3.46 11.62 0.79
C ILE A 41 4.96 11.54 0.49
N LEU A 42 5.37 11.94 -0.70
CA LEU A 42 6.77 11.82 -1.13
C LEU A 42 7.70 12.76 -0.36
N ASN A 43 7.17 13.83 0.21
CA ASN A 43 7.95 14.77 1.01
C ASN A 43 8.03 14.41 2.49
N ASP A 44 7.33 13.36 2.91
CA ASP A 44 7.30 12.92 4.31
C ASP A 44 8.11 11.63 4.47
N PRO A 45 9.23 11.66 5.22
CA PRO A 45 10.10 10.49 5.34
C PRO A 45 9.46 9.28 6.05
N ARG A 46 8.32 9.47 6.71
CA ARG A 46 7.60 8.35 7.34
C ARG A 46 6.91 7.47 6.31
N TYR A 47 6.64 8.00 5.13
CA TYR A 47 5.93 7.28 4.06
C TYR A 47 6.92 6.69 3.07
N LYS A 48 6.53 5.54 2.52
CA LYS A 48 7.27 4.88 1.43
C LYS A 48 6.27 4.43 0.39
N THR A 49 6.51 4.79 -0.85
CA THR A 49 5.69 4.35 -1.98
C THR A 49 6.57 3.51 -2.88
N LEU A 50 6.14 2.27 -3.15
CA LEU A 50 6.81 1.39 -4.09
C LEU A 50 5.84 1.07 -5.23
N VAL A 51 6.36 1.05 -6.45
CA VAL A 51 5.59 0.69 -7.64
C VAL A 51 6.20 -0.53 -8.30
N ALA A 52 5.34 -1.39 -8.81
CA ALA A 52 5.72 -2.56 -9.58
C ALA A 52 5.48 -2.29 -11.05
N LEU A 53 6.47 -2.59 -11.88
CA LEU A 53 6.39 -2.39 -13.33
C LEU A 53 6.50 -3.72 -14.05
N ASN A 54 5.66 -3.89 -15.04
CA ASN A 54 5.72 -4.99 -15.99
C ASN A 54 5.90 -4.37 -17.39
N ASN A 55 7.03 -4.65 -18.04
CA ASN A 55 7.36 -4.06 -19.34
C ASN A 55 7.26 -2.52 -19.30
N ASP A 56 7.86 -1.92 -18.25
CA ASP A 56 7.91 -0.48 -18.02
C ASP A 56 6.56 0.21 -17.76
N LYS A 57 5.50 -0.57 -17.56
CA LYS A 57 4.19 -0.05 -17.17
C LYS A 57 3.91 -0.37 -15.70
N ILE A 58 3.39 0.59 -14.96
CA ILE A 58 3.01 0.36 -13.58
C ILE A 58 1.82 -0.58 -13.53
N CYS A 59 1.98 -1.70 -12.83
CA CYS A 59 0.95 -2.71 -12.67
C CYS A 59 0.55 -2.93 -11.22
N GLY A 60 1.19 -2.25 -10.29
CA GLY A 60 0.85 -2.34 -8.88
C GLY A 60 1.57 -1.30 -8.05
N MET A 61 1.08 -1.07 -6.85
CA MET A 61 1.74 -0.19 -5.90
C MET A 61 1.48 -0.64 -4.47
N ILE A 62 2.39 -0.30 -3.58
CA ILE A 62 2.20 -0.42 -2.14
C ILE A 62 2.61 0.89 -1.49
N GLY A 63 1.78 1.37 -0.57
CA GLY A 63 2.09 2.53 0.25
C GLY A 63 2.22 2.11 1.70
N THR A 64 3.25 2.58 2.37
CA THR A 64 3.49 2.28 3.78
C THR A 64 3.75 3.55 4.56
N VAL A 65 3.55 3.47 5.87
CA VAL A 65 3.90 4.53 6.80
C VAL A 65 4.52 3.91 8.05
N SER A 66 5.47 4.61 8.64
CA SER A 66 6.03 4.25 9.94
C SER A 66 5.71 5.34 10.95
N ALA A 67 5.44 4.95 12.18
CA ALA A 67 5.06 5.90 13.21
C ALA A 67 5.47 5.41 14.59
N SER A 68 5.69 6.36 15.51
CA SER A 68 5.88 6.06 16.93
C SER A 68 4.57 5.56 17.51
N SER A 69 4.67 4.69 18.50
CA SER A 69 3.52 4.12 19.19
C SER A 69 3.54 4.51 20.65
N TYR A 70 2.37 4.68 21.23
CA TYR A 70 2.28 4.82 22.69
C TYR A 70 2.50 3.50 23.44
N LEU A 71 2.40 2.37 22.71
CA LEU A 71 2.40 1.05 23.32
C LEU A 71 3.74 0.32 23.22
N HIS A 72 4.62 0.79 22.35
CA HIS A 72 5.88 0.12 22.04
C HIS A 72 7.03 1.11 21.93
N ASN A 73 8.25 0.64 22.21
CA ASN A 73 9.45 1.50 22.17
C ASN A 73 9.97 1.71 20.75
N ASP A 74 9.71 0.78 19.85
CA ASP A 74 10.14 0.84 18.45
C ASP A 74 9.06 1.46 17.56
N LEU A 75 9.43 1.86 16.38
CA LEU A 75 8.49 2.32 15.37
C LEU A 75 7.58 1.17 14.92
N SER A 76 6.34 1.49 14.62
CA SER A 76 5.38 0.55 14.02
C SER A 76 5.26 0.83 12.53
N GLY A 77 5.24 -0.22 11.73
CA GLY A 77 5.00 -0.15 10.30
C GLY A 77 3.55 -0.43 9.96
N ARG A 78 3.04 0.21 8.94
CA ARG A 78 1.67 0.00 8.48
C ARG A 78 1.63 0.04 6.96
N ILE A 79 0.96 -0.95 6.38
CA ILE A 79 0.62 -0.94 4.96
C ILE A 79 -0.70 -0.21 4.84
N ILE A 80 -0.70 0.91 4.11
CA ILE A 80 -1.87 1.77 3.99
C ILE A 80 -2.55 1.69 2.64
N ALA A 81 -1.87 1.12 1.64
CA ALA A 81 -2.46 0.87 0.33
C ALA A 81 -1.72 -0.28 -0.34
N LEU A 82 -2.45 -1.16 -0.98
CA LEU A 82 -1.91 -2.21 -1.84
C LEU A 82 -2.89 -2.43 -2.97
N VAL A 83 -2.44 -2.27 -4.19
CA VAL A 83 -3.28 -2.51 -5.36
C VAL A 83 -2.44 -3.12 -6.49
N VAL A 84 -3.03 -4.09 -7.19
CA VAL A 84 -2.44 -4.71 -8.38
C VAL A 84 -3.48 -4.61 -9.49
N SER A 85 -3.02 -4.27 -10.69
CA SER A 85 -3.86 -4.18 -11.87
C SER A 85 -4.68 -5.46 -12.06
N LYS A 86 -5.96 -5.31 -12.39
CA LYS A 86 -6.88 -6.43 -12.58
C LYS A 86 -6.36 -7.48 -13.54
N GLU A 87 -5.69 -7.04 -14.59
CA GLU A 87 -5.16 -7.93 -15.63
C GLU A 87 -4.04 -8.84 -15.15
N LEU A 88 -3.35 -8.43 -14.09
CA LEU A 88 -2.15 -9.13 -13.60
C LEU A 88 -2.31 -9.69 -12.18
N ARG A 89 -3.54 -9.78 -11.67
CA ARG A 89 -3.79 -10.38 -10.36
C ARG A 89 -3.50 -11.87 -10.37
N GLN A 90 -3.23 -12.41 -9.17
CA GLN A 90 -2.92 -13.83 -8.94
C GLN A 90 -1.61 -14.30 -9.61
N ARG A 91 -0.68 -13.39 -9.84
CA ARG A 91 0.65 -13.68 -10.40
C ARG A 91 1.78 -13.40 -9.40
N GLY A 92 1.42 -13.22 -8.13
CA GLY A 92 2.42 -13.00 -7.09
C GLY A 92 2.94 -11.58 -6.97
N ILE A 93 2.39 -10.62 -7.70
CA ILE A 93 2.87 -9.23 -7.68
C ILE A 93 2.62 -8.59 -6.31
N GLY A 94 1.42 -8.78 -5.75
CA GLY A 94 1.11 -8.26 -4.42
C GLY A 94 2.03 -8.82 -3.35
N ALA A 95 2.30 -10.12 -3.38
CA ALA A 95 3.21 -10.77 -2.44
C ALA A 95 4.64 -10.21 -2.56
N ARG A 96 5.11 -9.93 -3.76
CA ARG A 96 6.44 -9.34 -3.98
C ARG A 96 6.51 -7.90 -3.49
N LEU A 97 5.46 -7.12 -3.70
CA LEU A 97 5.38 -5.76 -3.17
C LEU A 97 5.43 -5.77 -1.64
N ILE A 98 4.66 -6.64 -1.01
CA ILE A 98 4.68 -6.77 0.45
C ILE A 98 6.05 -7.22 0.94
N ALA A 99 6.65 -8.23 0.32
CA ALA A 99 7.96 -8.71 0.72
C ALA A 99 9.03 -7.60 0.62
N THR A 100 8.96 -6.78 -0.41
CA THR A 100 9.88 -5.65 -0.58
C THR A 100 9.65 -4.61 0.50
N ALA A 101 8.40 -4.31 0.82
CA ALA A 101 8.05 -3.38 1.89
C ALA A 101 8.50 -3.90 3.26
N GLU A 102 8.29 -5.18 3.52
CA GLU A 102 8.71 -5.80 4.77
C GLU A 102 10.24 -5.73 4.94
N LYS A 103 10.96 -5.99 3.87
CA LYS A 103 12.42 -5.88 3.86
C LYS A 103 12.88 -4.46 4.18
N ASN A 104 12.21 -3.47 3.61
CA ASN A 104 12.46 -2.06 3.90
C ASN A 104 12.21 -1.75 5.38
N PHE A 105 11.10 -2.24 5.94
CA PHE A 105 10.81 -2.07 7.37
C PHE A 105 11.91 -2.70 8.24
N ILE A 106 12.31 -3.92 7.94
CA ILE A 106 13.34 -4.64 8.70
C ILE A 106 14.66 -3.86 8.67
N GLN A 107 15.06 -3.33 7.52
CA GLN A 107 16.27 -2.53 7.39
C GLN A 107 16.24 -1.27 8.26
N ARG A 108 15.05 -0.78 8.57
CA ARG A 108 14.84 0.40 9.42
C ARG A 108 14.57 0.04 10.88
N GLY A 109 14.75 -1.23 11.26
CA GLY A 109 14.54 -1.70 12.62
C GLY A 109 13.08 -1.88 13.01
N ILE A 110 12.17 -1.89 12.05
CA ILE A 110 10.74 -2.05 12.30
C ILE A 110 10.39 -3.53 12.17
N THR A 111 9.84 -4.10 13.23
CA THR A 111 9.56 -5.53 13.30
C THR A 111 8.08 -5.86 13.37
N ARG A 112 7.24 -4.85 13.44
CA ARG A 112 5.80 -5.03 13.57
C ARG A 112 5.09 -4.28 12.46
N VAL A 113 4.31 -4.99 11.66
CA VAL A 113 3.59 -4.45 10.52
C VAL A 113 2.11 -4.78 10.65
N THR A 114 1.27 -3.78 10.50
CA THR A 114 -0.19 -3.95 10.50
C THR A 114 -0.78 -3.45 9.19
N LEU A 115 -1.99 -3.91 8.89
CA LEU A 115 -2.79 -3.42 7.79
C LEU A 115 -4.27 -3.60 8.12
N THR A 116 -5.12 -2.91 7.40
CA THR A 116 -6.56 -3.12 7.50
C THR A 116 -7.13 -3.43 6.12
N THR A 117 -8.13 -4.31 6.08
CA THR A 117 -8.86 -4.62 4.86
C THR A 117 -10.35 -4.42 5.11
N ARG A 118 -11.10 -4.22 4.03
CA ARG A 118 -12.56 -4.17 4.16
C ARG A 118 -13.09 -5.52 4.62
N PHE A 119 -14.11 -5.47 5.45
CA PHE A 119 -14.74 -6.65 6.04
C PHE A 119 -15.23 -7.65 4.99
N ASP A 120 -15.71 -7.17 3.85
CA ASP A 120 -16.30 -7.98 2.79
C ASP A 120 -15.27 -8.51 1.74
N ARG A 121 -13.99 -8.28 1.95
CA ARG A 121 -12.94 -8.73 1.01
C ARG A 121 -12.28 -10.04 1.49
N GLU A 122 -13.02 -11.14 1.40
CA GLU A 122 -12.54 -12.44 1.88
C GLU A 122 -11.30 -12.96 1.16
N LYS A 123 -11.20 -12.74 -0.15
CA LYS A 123 -10.01 -13.15 -0.91
C LYS A 123 -8.76 -12.42 -0.45
N ALA A 124 -8.90 -11.15 -0.09
CA ALA A 124 -7.79 -10.38 0.47
C ALA A 124 -7.41 -10.93 1.84
N HIS A 125 -8.39 -11.30 2.68
CA HIS A 125 -8.13 -11.90 3.98
C HIS A 125 -7.34 -13.20 3.85
N GLU A 126 -7.75 -14.08 2.94
CA GLU A 126 -7.04 -15.34 2.68
C GLU A 126 -5.61 -15.07 2.20
N PHE A 127 -5.43 -14.10 1.30
CA PHE A 127 -4.12 -13.71 0.79
C PHE A 127 -3.19 -13.27 1.93
N TYR A 128 -3.67 -12.39 2.82
CA TYR A 128 -2.85 -11.90 3.92
C TYR A 128 -2.51 -12.99 4.92
N GLU A 129 -3.49 -13.84 5.25
CA GLU A 129 -3.25 -14.95 6.17
C GLU A 129 -2.24 -15.95 5.59
N LYS A 130 -2.29 -16.19 4.29
CA LYS A 130 -1.38 -17.10 3.62
C LYS A 130 0.08 -16.62 3.65
N ILE A 131 0.30 -15.31 3.65
CA ILE A 131 1.65 -14.76 3.74
C ILE A 131 2.07 -14.38 5.16
N GLY A 132 1.31 -14.84 6.15
CA GLY A 132 1.72 -14.79 7.56
C GLY A 132 1.07 -13.71 8.41
N TYR A 133 0.11 -12.95 7.87
CA TYR A 133 -0.61 -11.95 8.66
C TYR A 133 -1.76 -12.61 9.42
N ALA A 134 -1.93 -12.21 10.67
CA ALA A 134 -3.00 -12.73 11.53
C ALA A 134 -4.07 -11.66 11.75
N ARG A 135 -5.30 -12.10 11.91
CA ARG A 135 -6.41 -11.19 12.28
C ARG A 135 -6.28 -10.86 13.76
N THR A 136 -6.02 -9.59 14.07
CA THR A 136 -5.75 -9.20 15.47
C THR A 136 -6.78 -8.24 16.04
N GLY A 137 -7.73 -7.76 15.24
CA GLY A 137 -8.71 -6.80 15.76
C GLY A 137 -9.71 -6.31 14.72
N PHE A 138 -10.57 -5.42 15.14
CA PHE A 138 -11.58 -4.79 14.31
C PHE A 138 -11.25 -3.31 14.11
N ARG A 139 -11.61 -2.78 12.94
CA ARG A 139 -11.49 -1.37 12.66
C ARG A 139 -12.85 -0.71 12.84
N PHE A 140 -12.88 0.37 13.64
CA PHE A 140 -14.06 1.21 13.78
C PHE A 140 -13.76 2.57 13.12
N ALA A 141 -14.73 3.10 12.40
CA ALA A 141 -14.58 4.38 11.73
C ALA A 141 -15.79 5.26 11.98
N LYS A 142 -15.58 6.56 12.07
CA LYS A 142 -16.64 7.56 12.25
C LYS A 142 -16.26 8.79 11.47
N ASN A 143 -17.20 9.32 10.72
CA ASN A 143 -17.04 10.62 10.09
C ASN A 143 -17.36 11.71 11.11
N LEU A 144 -16.47 12.68 11.23
CA LEU A 144 -16.70 13.80 12.13
C LEU A 144 -17.31 14.95 11.34
N GLU A 145 -18.41 15.49 11.87
CA GLU A 145 -19.04 16.65 11.25
C GLU A 145 -18.20 17.89 11.49
N ALA A 146 -18.05 18.70 10.44
CA ALA A 146 -17.42 20.00 10.61
C ALA A 146 -18.33 20.88 11.47
N CYS A 147 -17.72 21.66 12.39
CA CYS A 147 -18.47 22.66 13.15
C CYS A 147 -19.09 23.67 12.20
N PRO A 148 -20.41 24.02 12.37
CA PRO A 148 -21.04 25.04 11.54
C PRO A 148 -20.38 26.40 11.70
#